data_539242f1d69fb3b4388f7748171a9e31
#
_entry.id   539242f1d69fb3b4388f7748171a9e31
#
_cell.length_a   1.000
_cell.length_b   1.000
_cell.length_c   1.000
_cell.angle_alpha   90.00
_cell.angle_beta   90.00
_cell.angle_gamma   90.00
#
_symmetry.space_group_name_H-M   'P 1'
#
loop_
_entity.id
_entity.type
_entity.pdbx_description
1 polymer ?
#
loop_
_entity_poly.entity_id
_entity_poly.type
_entity_poly.pdbx_seq_one_letter_code
_entity_poly.pdbx_strand_id
1 'polypeptide(L)'
;RTVLREFADHVPSIDPSWNERLAVTFGQLGELRDREVVLAEWTSVLAENGAPPFTLPVAHDTDPRDILRQRDFSLLLLDLLEFAYGTPDDTTAPCGEAIAAVLQRLHRQVRRRSKSFATASVEYRHATRKTVKRLRYIAELSASLYSPRKVKRFLGTVAPAQERLGELNDLLVAAEIYQSLTDRHGQAWFAVGWLKARERAAVKRATAPLQRVADAEPFWR
;
A
#
# COMPACT_ATOMS: atom_id res chain seq x y z
N ARG A 1 -7.94 7.71 -4.39
CA ARG A 1 -6.53 8.13 -4.47
C ARG A 1 -5.76 7.40 -5.58
N THR A 2 -5.79 6.06 -5.65
CA THR A 2 -5.08 5.33 -6.72
C THR A 2 -5.53 5.77 -8.11
N VAL A 3 -6.84 5.88 -8.35
CA VAL A 3 -7.40 6.35 -9.63
C VAL A 3 -6.93 7.76 -9.94
N LEU A 4 -7.14 8.72 -9.05
CA LEU A 4 -6.73 10.11 -9.23
C LEU A 4 -5.25 10.24 -9.61
N ARG A 5 -4.39 9.46 -8.96
CA ARG A 5 -2.96 9.48 -9.23
C ARG A 5 -2.58 8.84 -10.57
N GLU A 6 -3.17 7.68 -10.89
CA GLU A 6 -2.73 6.91 -12.04
C GLU A 6 -3.33 7.43 -13.36
N PHE A 7 -4.44 8.18 -13.29
CA PHE A 7 -5.12 8.74 -14.45
C PHE A 7 -4.98 10.26 -14.58
N ALA A 8 -4.24 10.93 -13.73
CA ALA A 8 -4.05 12.39 -13.81
C ALA A 8 -3.57 12.87 -15.19
N ASP A 9 -2.68 12.10 -15.84
CA ASP A 9 -2.17 12.43 -17.18
C ASP A 9 -3.18 12.12 -18.32
N HIS A 10 -4.25 11.38 -18.02
CA HIS A 10 -5.27 10.95 -18.99
C HIS A 10 -6.60 11.72 -18.87
N VAL A 11 -6.80 12.37 -17.73
CA VAL A 11 -8.04 13.11 -17.42
C VAL A 11 -7.63 14.49 -16.90
N PRO A 12 -7.54 15.50 -17.80
CA PRO A 12 -7.06 16.85 -17.47
C PRO A 12 -7.90 17.57 -16.40
N SER A 13 -9.16 17.20 -16.24
CA SER A 13 -10.07 17.76 -15.22
C SER A 13 -9.81 17.24 -13.79
N ILE A 14 -8.89 16.29 -13.58
CA ILE A 14 -8.48 15.88 -12.26
C ILE A 14 -7.58 16.95 -11.64
N ASP A 15 -8.06 17.61 -10.58
CA ASP A 15 -7.24 18.57 -9.82
C ASP A 15 -6.07 17.83 -9.11
N PRO A 16 -4.81 18.21 -9.39
CA PRO A 16 -3.64 17.61 -8.77
C PRO A 16 -3.65 17.68 -7.23
N SER A 17 -4.25 18.74 -6.66
CA SER A 17 -4.33 18.94 -5.21
C SER A 17 -5.14 17.86 -4.49
N TRP A 18 -6.11 17.23 -5.16
CA TRP A 18 -6.94 16.18 -4.52
C TRP A 18 -6.12 14.98 -4.06
N ASN A 19 -5.13 14.55 -4.86
CA ASN A 19 -4.29 13.44 -4.46
C ASN A 19 -3.42 13.78 -3.24
N GLU A 20 -2.96 15.03 -3.12
CA GLU A 20 -2.18 15.51 -1.98
C GLU A 20 -3.04 15.63 -0.72
N ARG A 21 -4.21 16.25 -0.82
CA ARG A 21 -5.18 16.36 0.29
C ARG A 21 -5.59 14.98 0.81
N LEU A 22 -5.90 14.03 -0.06
CA LEU A 22 -6.14 12.63 0.32
C LEU A 22 -4.90 11.97 0.93
N ALA A 23 -3.68 12.36 0.51
CA ALA A 23 -2.46 11.80 1.08
C ALA A 23 -2.27 12.20 2.55
N VAL A 24 -2.59 13.44 2.90
CA VAL A 24 -2.52 13.93 4.28
C VAL A 24 -3.50 13.14 5.17
N THR A 25 -4.79 13.09 4.80
CA THR A 25 -5.82 12.39 5.57
C THR A 25 -5.51 10.90 5.73
N PHE A 26 -5.17 10.22 4.64
CA PHE A 26 -4.83 8.78 4.70
C PHE A 26 -3.48 8.51 5.38
N GLY A 27 -2.56 9.50 5.42
CA GLY A 27 -1.34 9.42 6.22
C GLY A 27 -1.66 9.37 7.71
N GLN A 28 -2.45 10.32 8.21
CA GLN A 28 -2.89 10.37 9.60
C GLN A 28 -3.64 9.10 10.04
N LEU A 29 -4.60 8.62 9.22
CA LEU A 29 -5.31 7.38 9.49
C LEU A 29 -4.39 6.15 9.45
N GLY A 30 -3.38 6.16 8.58
CA GLY A 30 -2.39 5.09 8.47
C GLY A 30 -1.51 4.99 9.71
N GLU A 31 -1.05 6.11 10.24
CA GLU A 31 -0.26 6.16 11.47
C GLU A 31 -1.02 5.63 12.69
N LEU A 32 -2.31 5.97 12.82
CA LEU A 32 -3.17 5.44 13.88
C LEU A 32 -3.32 3.92 13.75
N ARG A 33 -3.67 3.44 12.55
CA ARG A 33 -3.82 2.02 12.29
C ARG A 33 -2.53 1.23 12.55
N ASP A 34 -1.39 1.72 12.07
CA ASP A 34 -0.11 1.04 12.22
C ASP A 34 0.25 0.90 13.71
N ARG A 35 -0.08 1.90 14.54
CA ARG A 35 0.12 1.81 15.98
C ARG A 35 -0.85 0.83 16.66
N GLU A 36 -2.14 0.91 16.37
CA GLU A 36 -3.15 0.12 17.09
C GLU A 36 -3.16 -1.34 16.65
N VAL A 37 -3.16 -1.60 15.35
CA VAL A 37 -3.34 -2.95 14.79
C VAL A 37 -2.02 -3.70 14.74
N VAL A 38 -0.99 -3.09 14.14
CA VAL A 38 0.31 -3.74 13.96
C VAL A 38 0.99 -4.00 15.30
N LEU A 39 0.93 -3.02 16.21
CA LEU A 39 1.55 -3.19 17.53
C LEU A 39 0.81 -4.20 18.41
N ALA A 40 -0.53 -4.22 18.40
CA ALA A 40 -1.29 -5.20 19.18
C ALA A 40 -0.98 -6.63 18.73
N GLU A 41 -0.94 -6.87 17.42
CA GLU A 41 -0.62 -8.17 16.84
C GLU A 41 0.81 -8.60 17.19
N TRP A 42 1.80 -7.72 17.00
CA TRP A 42 3.20 -8.03 17.30
C TRP A 42 3.47 -8.16 18.80
N THR A 43 2.74 -7.45 19.67
CA THR A 43 2.88 -7.60 21.13
C THR A 43 2.56 -9.02 21.57
N SER A 44 1.49 -9.62 21.06
CA SER A 44 1.15 -11.02 21.36
C SER A 44 2.22 -11.97 20.85
N VAL A 45 2.63 -11.82 19.60
CA VAL A 45 3.69 -12.67 18.99
C VAL A 45 5.01 -12.56 19.77
N LEU A 46 5.40 -11.37 20.16
CA LEU A 46 6.64 -11.15 20.92
C LEU A 46 6.55 -11.77 22.32
N ALA A 47 5.44 -11.62 23.02
CA ALA A 47 5.23 -12.22 24.34
C ALA A 47 5.33 -13.75 24.30
N GLU A 48 4.72 -14.41 23.30
CA GLU A 48 4.82 -15.85 23.07
C GLU A 48 6.27 -16.31 22.79
N ASN A 49 7.12 -15.40 22.32
CA ASN A 49 8.53 -15.66 22.00
C ASN A 49 9.50 -15.17 23.09
N GLY A 50 9.00 -14.93 24.31
CA GLY A 50 9.84 -14.63 25.48
C GLY A 50 10.22 -13.15 25.62
N ALA A 51 9.49 -12.23 24.96
CA ALA A 51 9.72 -10.82 25.20
C ALA A 51 9.40 -10.45 26.67
N PRO A 52 10.23 -9.61 27.31
CA PRO A 52 9.90 -9.09 28.62
C PRO A 52 8.59 -8.28 28.56
N PRO A 53 7.78 -8.27 29.65
CA PRO A 53 6.56 -7.49 29.70
C PRO A 53 6.83 -6.03 29.34
N PHE A 54 6.11 -5.55 28.34
CA PHE A 54 6.25 -4.18 27.86
C PHE A 54 4.88 -3.60 27.51
N THR A 55 4.52 -2.51 28.21
CA THR A 55 3.29 -1.78 27.90
C THR A 55 3.64 -0.68 26.89
N LEU A 56 3.08 -0.77 25.70
CA LEU A 56 3.25 0.26 24.70
C LEU A 56 2.64 1.58 25.21
N PRO A 57 3.35 2.71 25.04
CA PRO A 57 2.76 4.01 25.35
C PRO A 57 1.47 4.19 24.54
N VAL A 58 0.41 4.56 25.23
CA VAL A 58 -0.87 4.90 24.57
C VAL A 58 -0.60 5.95 23.49
N ALA A 59 -0.91 5.64 22.25
CA ALA A 59 -0.86 6.62 21.18
C ALA A 59 -1.86 7.74 21.51
N HIS A 60 -1.51 8.97 21.13
CA HIS A 60 -2.35 10.14 21.35
C HIS A 60 -3.85 9.85 21.14
N ASP A 61 -4.70 10.45 21.98
CA ASP A 61 -6.19 10.40 21.98
C ASP A 61 -6.84 10.96 20.68
N THR A 62 -6.24 10.78 19.53
CA THR A 62 -6.81 11.23 18.26
C THR A 62 -7.82 10.21 17.78
N ASP A 63 -9.11 10.49 17.92
CA ASP A 63 -10.17 9.69 17.34
C ASP A 63 -10.06 9.75 15.79
N PRO A 64 -10.01 8.61 15.08
CA PRO A 64 -10.07 8.59 13.61
C PRO A 64 -11.23 9.38 13.01
N ARG A 65 -12.34 9.49 13.77
CA ARG A 65 -13.51 10.29 13.38
C ARG A 65 -13.21 11.78 13.29
N ASP A 66 -12.32 12.31 14.15
CA ASP A 66 -11.97 13.72 14.13
C ASP A 66 -11.17 14.10 12.88
N ILE A 67 -10.32 13.18 12.41
CA ILE A 67 -9.63 13.33 11.12
C ILE A 67 -10.63 13.39 9.97
N LEU A 68 -11.63 12.50 9.96
CA LEU A 68 -12.65 12.45 8.91
C LEU A 68 -13.66 13.60 8.97
N ARG A 69 -13.83 14.24 10.13
CA ARG A 69 -14.71 15.41 10.33
C ARG A 69 -14.04 16.76 10.00
N GLN A 70 -12.75 16.75 9.67
CA GLN A 70 -12.07 17.97 9.25
C GLN A 70 -12.75 18.60 8.05
N ARG A 71 -12.93 19.93 8.11
CA ARG A 71 -13.58 20.70 7.04
C ARG A 71 -12.93 20.46 5.68
N ASP A 72 -11.60 20.42 5.64
CA ASP A 72 -10.85 20.22 4.40
C ASP A 72 -11.14 18.85 3.74
N PHE A 73 -11.33 17.81 4.57
CA PHE A 73 -11.71 16.49 4.06
C PHE A 73 -13.15 16.49 3.53
N SER A 74 -14.09 17.16 4.23
CA SER A 74 -15.48 17.28 3.78
C SER A 74 -15.58 18.05 2.48
N LEU A 75 -14.87 19.18 2.33
CA LEU A 75 -14.80 19.94 1.08
C LEU A 75 -14.21 19.11 -0.05
N LEU A 76 -13.13 18.37 0.21
CA LEU A 76 -12.53 17.46 -0.77
C LEU A 76 -13.53 16.39 -1.26
N LEU A 77 -14.36 15.84 -0.37
CA LEU A 77 -15.40 14.87 -0.78
C LEU A 77 -16.45 15.51 -1.67
N LEU A 78 -16.82 16.76 -1.41
CA LEU A 78 -17.75 17.50 -2.28
C LEU A 78 -17.14 17.78 -3.64
N ASP A 79 -15.88 18.23 -3.70
CA ASP A 79 -15.14 18.43 -4.97
C ASP A 79 -15.12 17.14 -5.80
N LEU A 80 -14.83 15.99 -5.14
CA LEU A 80 -14.80 14.67 -5.80
C LEU A 80 -16.19 14.22 -6.27
N LEU A 81 -17.25 14.54 -5.53
CA LEU A 81 -18.62 14.25 -5.94
C LEU A 81 -19.03 15.11 -7.14
N GLU A 82 -18.74 16.41 -7.10
CA GLU A 82 -18.99 17.32 -8.23
C GLU A 82 -18.28 16.81 -9.50
N PHE A 83 -17.00 16.44 -9.38
CA PHE A 83 -16.25 15.84 -10.48
C PHE A 83 -16.87 14.53 -10.99
N ALA A 84 -17.31 13.65 -10.09
CA ALA A 84 -17.86 12.34 -10.46
C ALA A 84 -19.23 12.43 -11.15
N TYR A 85 -20.02 13.45 -10.84
CA TYR A 85 -21.35 13.69 -11.42
C TYR A 85 -21.33 14.78 -12.49
N GLY A 86 -20.20 15.44 -12.72
CA GLY A 86 -20.03 16.43 -13.77
C GLY A 86 -20.12 15.84 -15.17
N THR A 87 -20.32 16.69 -16.16
CA THR A 87 -20.36 16.27 -17.55
C THR A 87 -18.97 15.82 -18.01
N PRO A 88 -18.85 14.63 -18.61
CA PRO A 88 -17.56 14.19 -19.15
C PRO A 88 -17.04 15.16 -20.21
N ASP A 89 -15.76 15.43 -20.19
CA ASP A 89 -15.10 16.19 -21.24
C ASP A 89 -14.92 15.28 -22.47
N ASP A 90 -15.49 15.68 -23.62
CA ASP A 90 -15.44 14.91 -24.88
C ASP A 90 -14.01 14.77 -25.45
N THR A 91 -13.04 15.47 -24.88
CA THR A 91 -11.63 15.43 -25.33
C THR A 91 -10.82 14.27 -24.75
N THR A 92 -11.42 13.43 -23.93
CA THR A 92 -10.71 12.33 -23.25
C THR A 92 -10.51 11.12 -24.17
N ALA A 93 -9.31 10.51 -24.10
CA ALA A 93 -9.01 9.26 -24.80
C ALA A 93 -9.96 8.12 -24.37
N PRO A 94 -10.18 7.11 -25.24
CA PRO A 94 -11.00 5.95 -24.87
C PRO A 94 -10.55 5.33 -23.57
N CYS A 95 -11.47 5.15 -22.62
CA CYS A 95 -11.16 4.67 -21.26
C CYS A 95 -10.36 3.35 -21.26
N GLY A 96 -10.65 2.44 -22.19
CA GLY A 96 -9.95 1.16 -22.33
C GLY A 96 -8.46 1.32 -22.64
N GLU A 97 -8.10 2.27 -23.52
CA GLU A 97 -6.71 2.52 -23.90
C GLU A 97 -5.94 3.14 -22.73
N ALA A 98 -6.52 4.13 -22.04
CA ALA A 98 -5.92 4.73 -20.87
C ALA A 98 -5.67 3.69 -19.74
N ILE A 99 -6.65 2.83 -19.49
CA ILE A 99 -6.52 1.73 -18.51
C ILE A 99 -5.42 0.76 -18.91
N ALA A 100 -5.38 0.32 -20.18
CA ALA A 100 -4.34 -0.59 -20.66
C ALA A 100 -2.94 0.03 -20.54
N ALA A 101 -2.79 1.33 -20.84
CA ALA A 101 -1.53 2.06 -20.69
C ALA A 101 -1.07 2.12 -19.21
N VAL A 102 -1.99 2.42 -18.29
CA VAL A 102 -1.72 2.45 -16.84
C VAL A 102 -1.31 1.07 -16.32
N LEU A 103 -2.07 0.02 -16.65
CA LEU A 103 -1.74 -1.37 -16.27
C LEU A 103 -0.37 -1.78 -16.81
N GLN A 104 -0.09 -1.48 -18.07
CA GLN A 104 1.20 -1.77 -18.70
C GLN A 104 2.36 -1.01 -18.03
N ARG A 105 2.17 0.26 -17.66
CA ARG A 105 3.15 1.06 -16.94
C ARG A 105 3.44 0.49 -15.54
N LEU A 106 2.40 0.18 -14.78
CA LEU A 106 2.53 -0.41 -13.44
C LEU A 106 3.18 -1.79 -13.48
N HIS A 107 2.79 -2.65 -14.42
CA HIS A 107 3.41 -3.97 -14.58
C HIS A 107 4.89 -3.88 -14.97
N ARG A 108 5.27 -2.96 -15.87
CA ARG A 108 6.69 -2.69 -16.17
C ARG A 108 7.47 -2.23 -14.95
N GLN A 109 6.85 -1.41 -14.07
CA GLN A 109 7.47 -1.01 -12.82
C GLN A 109 7.68 -2.20 -11.88
N VAL A 110 6.71 -3.11 -11.75
CA VAL A 110 6.86 -4.34 -10.97
C VAL A 110 8.00 -5.20 -11.52
N ARG A 111 8.05 -5.42 -12.82
CA ARG A 111 9.13 -6.18 -13.49
C ARG A 111 10.51 -5.58 -13.23
N ARG A 112 10.64 -4.26 -13.28
CA ARG A 112 11.91 -3.58 -12.96
C ARG A 112 12.28 -3.74 -11.51
N ARG A 113 11.30 -3.55 -10.60
CA ARG A 113 11.52 -3.59 -9.16
C ARG A 113 11.80 -4.99 -8.63
N SER A 114 11.24 -6.03 -9.23
CA SER A 114 11.49 -7.43 -8.82
C SER A 114 12.95 -7.84 -8.94
N LYS A 115 13.68 -7.29 -9.91
CA LYS A 115 15.08 -7.65 -10.20
C LYS A 115 16.04 -7.34 -9.04
N SER A 116 15.83 -6.25 -8.32
CA SER A 116 16.69 -5.81 -7.22
C SER A 116 16.04 -5.90 -5.85
N PHE A 117 14.82 -6.45 -5.76
CA PHE A 117 14.01 -6.43 -4.55
C PHE A 117 14.72 -7.05 -3.33
N ALA A 118 15.41 -8.18 -3.52
CA ALA A 118 16.05 -8.93 -2.44
C ALA A 118 17.15 -8.14 -1.72
N THR A 119 17.89 -7.30 -2.45
CA THR A 119 19.02 -6.51 -1.93
C THR A 119 18.70 -5.03 -1.76
N ALA A 120 17.46 -4.63 -2.05
CA ALA A 120 17.06 -3.24 -2.04
C ALA A 120 16.87 -2.69 -0.61
N SER A 121 16.84 -1.35 -0.50
CA SER A 121 16.52 -0.65 0.76
C SER A 121 15.06 -0.87 1.19
N VAL A 122 14.76 -0.53 2.44
CA VAL A 122 13.40 -0.60 3.01
C VAL A 122 12.43 0.28 2.20
N GLU A 123 12.83 1.50 1.87
CA GLU A 123 12.04 2.46 1.09
C GLU A 123 11.71 1.91 -0.30
N TYR A 124 12.66 1.25 -0.94
CA TYR A 124 12.45 0.64 -2.25
C TYR A 124 11.46 -0.53 -2.17
N ARG A 125 11.56 -1.37 -1.13
CA ARG A 125 10.63 -2.47 -0.87
C ARG A 125 9.22 -1.95 -0.59
N HIS A 126 9.10 -0.89 0.22
CA HIS A 126 7.84 -0.21 0.47
C HIS A 126 7.23 0.38 -0.81
N ALA A 127 8.02 1.04 -1.64
CA ALA A 127 7.58 1.54 -2.94
C ALA A 127 7.16 0.40 -3.89
N THR A 128 7.81 -0.76 -3.82
CA THR A 128 7.43 -1.96 -4.58
C THR A 128 6.06 -2.49 -4.14
N ARG A 129 5.83 -2.63 -2.83
CA ARG A 129 4.52 -2.99 -2.27
C ARG A 129 3.42 -2.03 -2.76
N LYS A 130 3.66 -0.72 -2.68
CA LYS A 130 2.71 0.29 -3.20
C LYS A 130 2.42 0.12 -4.69
N THR A 131 3.42 -0.25 -5.49
CA THR A 131 3.24 -0.47 -6.93
C THR A 131 2.39 -1.72 -7.20
N VAL A 132 2.65 -2.84 -6.51
CA VAL A 132 1.84 -4.07 -6.64
C VAL A 132 0.39 -3.82 -6.20
N LYS A 133 0.19 -3.11 -5.09
CA LYS A 133 -1.14 -2.73 -4.58
C LYS A 133 -1.92 -1.89 -5.61
N ARG A 134 -1.28 -0.91 -6.25
CA ARG A 134 -1.90 -0.10 -7.31
C ARG A 134 -2.23 -0.92 -8.54
N LEU A 135 -1.32 -1.79 -8.99
CA LEU A 135 -1.55 -2.69 -10.11
C LEU A 135 -2.79 -3.56 -9.87
N ARG A 136 -2.91 -4.14 -8.66
CA ARG A 136 -4.07 -4.92 -8.28
C ARG A 136 -5.35 -4.09 -8.32
N TYR A 137 -5.38 -2.91 -7.71
CA TYR A 137 -6.59 -2.08 -7.66
C TYR A 137 -7.07 -1.65 -9.05
N ILE A 138 -6.16 -1.26 -9.93
CA ILE A 138 -6.56 -0.91 -11.31
C ILE A 138 -7.03 -2.15 -12.07
N ALA A 139 -6.40 -3.30 -11.88
CA ALA A 139 -6.82 -4.56 -12.48
C ALA A 139 -8.22 -5.00 -12.01
N GLU A 140 -8.53 -4.86 -10.72
CA GLU A 140 -9.85 -5.14 -10.14
C GLU A 140 -10.91 -4.16 -10.66
N LEU A 141 -10.60 -2.86 -10.66
CA LEU A 141 -11.50 -1.80 -11.14
C LEU A 141 -11.89 -1.99 -12.60
N SER A 142 -10.95 -2.41 -13.43
CA SER A 142 -11.15 -2.59 -14.87
C SER A 142 -11.57 -4.01 -15.28
N ALA A 143 -11.85 -4.88 -14.33
CA ALA A 143 -12.09 -6.31 -14.58
C ALA A 143 -13.24 -6.57 -15.57
N SER A 144 -14.29 -5.74 -15.55
CA SER A 144 -15.46 -5.86 -16.42
C SER A 144 -15.18 -5.59 -17.90
N LEU A 145 -14.06 -4.93 -18.22
CA LEU A 145 -13.67 -4.59 -19.59
C LEU A 145 -12.92 -5.72 -20.31
N TYR A 146 -12.56 -6.79 -19.58
CA TYR A 146 -11.68 -7.84 -20.09
C TYR A 146 -12.25 -9.24 -19.83
N SER A 147 -11.61 -10.25 -20.44
CA SER A 147 -11.99 -11.65 -20.23
C SER A 147 -11.90 -12.06 -18.73
N PRO A 148 -13.02 -12.48 -18.11
CA PRO A 148 -13.04 -12.81 -16.67
C PRO A 148 -12.01 -13.92 -16.30
N ARG A 149 -11.79 -14.88 -17.19
CA ARG A 149 -10.81 -15.97 -16.99
C ARG A 149 -9.38 -15.44 -16.95
N LYS A 150 -9.02 -14.50 -17.83
CA LYS A 150 -7.67 -13.91 -17.88
C LYS A 150 -7.44 -13.02 -16.66
N VAL A 151 -8.42 -12.17 -16.31
CA VAL A 151 -8.37 -11.32 -15.12
C VAL A 151 -8.19 -12.15 -13.86
N LYS A 152 -9.02 -13.18 -13.65
CA LYS A 152 -8.96 -14.07 -12.48
C LYS A 152 -7.59 -14.72 -12.35
N ARG A 153 -7.00 -15.21 -13.46
CA ARG A 153 -5.66 -15.80 -13.48
C ARG A 153 -4.61 -14.79 -13.03
N PHE A 154 -4.64 -13.58 -13.58
CA PHE A 154 -3.69 -12.52 -13.23
C PHE A 154 -3.81 -12.12 -11.76
N LEU A 155 -5.02 -11.80 -11.28
CA LEU A 155 -5.26 -11.44 -9.89
C LEU A 155 -4.88 -12.55 -8.91
N GLY A 156 -5.10 -13.81 -9.28
CA GLY A 156 -4.63 -14.97 -8.52
C GLY A 156 -3.10 -15.04 -8.38
N THR A 157 -2.36 -14.49 -9.35
CA THR A 157 -0.89 -14.37 -9.26
C THR A 157 -0.47 -13.18 -8.39
N VAL A 158 -1.25 -12.08 -8.43
CA VAL A 158 -0.93 -10.85 -7.67
C VAL A 158 -1.22 -10.99 -6.18
N ALA A 159 -2.29 -11.69 -5.80
CA ALA A 159 -2.74 -11.79 -4.42
C ALA A 159 -1.67 -12.34 -3.45
N PRO A 160 -0.99 -13.48 -3.74
CA PRO A 160 0.09 -13.98 -2.87
C PRO A 160 1.28 -13.02 -2.74
N ALA A 161 1.61 -12.30 -3.81
CA ALA A 161 2.69 -11.31 -3.76
C ALA A 161 2.31 -10.14 -2.85
N GLN A 162 1.09 -9.65 -2.94
CA GLN A 162 0.59 -8.57 -2.09
C GLN A 162 0.56 -8.98 -0.62
N GLU A 163 0.13 -10.21 -0.30
CA GLU A 163 0.13 -10.77 1.05
C GLU A 163 1.54 -10.79 1.64
N ARG A 164 2.51 -11.41 0.96
CA ARG A 164 3.90 -11.49 1.44
C ARG A 164 4.61 -10.14 1.54
N LEU A 165 4.30 -9.21 0.63
CA LEU A 165 4.77 -7.83 0.72
C LEU A 165 4.10 -7.06 1.86
N GLY A 166 2.85 -7.40 2.21
CA GLY A 166 2.16 -6.90 3.39
C GLY A 166 2.85 -7.36 4.68
N GLU A 167 3.02 -8.66 4.87
CA GLU A 167 3.72 -9.25 6.03
C GLU A 167 5.12 -8.64 6.24
N LEU A 168 5.88 -8.48 5.17
CA LEU A 168 7.20 -7.83 5.24
C LEU A 168 7.08 -6.37 5.69
N ASN A 169 6.13 -5.62 5.14
CA ASN A 169 5.92 -4.22 5.53
C ASN A 169 5.52 -4.10 6.99
N ASP A 170 4.61 -4.94 7.47
CA ASP A 170 4.13 -4.89 8.84
C ASP A 170 5.24 -5.23 9.84
N LEU A 171 6.11 -6.19 9.49
CA LEU A 171 7.32 -6.47 10.24
C LEU A 171 8.28 -5.27 10.28
N LEU A 172 8.50 -4.59 9.16
CA LEU A 172 9.40 -3.43 9.08
C LEU A 172 8.84 -2.23 9.87
N VAL A 173 7.53 -1.96 9.74
CA VAL A 173 6.84 -0.89 10.50
C VAL A 173 6.92 -1.19 12.00
N ALA A 174 6.65 -2.42 12.42
CA ALA A 174 6.79 -2.81 13.82
C ALA A 174 8.22 -2.59 14.33
N ALA A 175 9.23 -3.00 13.55
CA ALA A 175 10.63 -2.81 13.92
C ALA A 175 11.00 -1.32 14.08
N GLU A 176 10.49 -0.45 13.21
CA GLU A 176 10.69 1.00 13.28
C GLU A 176 10.02 1.60 14.52
N ILE A 177 8.78 1.21 14.83
CA ILE A 177 8.06 1.68 16.01
C ILE A 177 8.79 1.25 17.29
N TYR A 178 9.16 -0.04 17.43
CA TYR A 178 9.92 -0.50 18.59
C TYR A 178 11.30 0.18 18.69
N GLN A 179 11.97 0.43 17.56
CA GLN A 179 13.24 1.17 17.54
C GLN A 179 13.08 2.59 18.10
N SER A 180 11.99 3.28 17.81
CA SER A 180 11.73 4.64 18.34
C SER A 180 11.48 4.68 19.86
N LEU A 181 11.22 3.52 20.47
CA LEU A 181 10.96 3.38 21.90
C LEU A 181 12.20 2.98 22.71
N THR A 182 13.29 2.57 22.06
CA THR A 182 14.47 2.01 22.74
C THR A 182 15.16 2.95 23.73
N ASP A 183 15.15 4.26 23.46
CA ASP A 183 15.78 5.26 24.33
C ASP A 183 15.08 5.42 25.68
N ARG A 184 13.77 5.15 25.72
CA ARG A 184 12.94 5.29 26.93
C ARG A 184 12.61 3.95 27.58
N HIS A 185 12.64 2.88 26.81
CA HIS A 185 12.20 1.53 27.20
C HIS A 185 13.21 0.48 26.71
N GLY A 186 14.16 0.13 27.56
CA GLY A 186 15.21 -0.85 27.22
C GLY A 186 14.68 -2.22 26.78
N GLN A 187 13.48 -2.61 27.26
CA GLN A 187 12.82 -3.85 26.85
C GLN A 187 12.47 -3.89 25.35
N ALA A 188 12.29 -2.72 24.70
CA ALA A 188 12.02 -2.62 23.27
C ALA A 188 13.16 -3.19 22.41
N TRP A 189 14.39 -3.24 22.92
CA TRP A 189 15.53 -3.85 22.22
C TRP A 189 15.32 -5.34 21.89
N PHE A 190 14.61 -6.08 22.74
CA PHE A 190 14.25 -7.46 22.42
C PHE A 190 13.41 -7.52 21.13
N ALA A 191 12.37 -6.71 21.05
CA ALA A 191 11.48 -6.66 19.88
C ALA A 191 12.26 -6.28 18.63
N VAL A 192 13.11 -5.26 18.68
CA VAL A 192 13.95 -4.82 17.56
C VAL A 192 14.83 -5.95 17.06
N GLY A 193 15.55 -6.62 17.96
CA GLY A 193 16.43 -7.75 17.60
C GLY A 193 15.66 -8.92 17.01
N TRP A 194 14.53 -9.28 17.61
CA TRP A 194 13.69 -10.38 17.17
C TRP A 194 13.08 -10.13 15.77
N LEU A 195 12.58 -8.92 15.51
CA LEU A 195 12.01 -8.51 14.23
C LEU A 195 13.09 -8.43 13.13
N LYS A 196 14.22 -7.79 13.40
CA LYS A 196 15.36 -7.69 12.45
C LYS A 196 15.91 -9.07 12.07
N ALA A 197 15.97 -10.01 12.98
CA ALA A 197 16.41 -11.38 12.69
C ALA A 197 15.50 -12.09 11.66
N ARG A 198 14.21 -11.69 11.56
CA ARG A 198 13.22 -12.28 10.65
C ARG A 198 13.10 -11.57 9.30
N GLU A 199 13.66 -10.39 9.18
CA GLU A 199 13.56 -9.57 7.95
C GLU A 199 14.06 -10.34 6.72
N ARG A 200 15.24 -10.95 6.80
CA ARG A 200 15.84 -11.68 5.67
C ARG A 200 14.94 -12.82 5.17
N ALA A 201 14.32 -13.56 6.09
CA ALA A 201 13.39 -14.63 5.74
C ALA A 201 12.09 -14.10 5.12
N ALA A 202 11.56 -12.97 5.64
CA ALA A 202 10.38 -12.30 5.07
C ALA A 202 10.64 -11.78 3.65
N VAL A 203 11.80 -11.15 3.42
CA VAL A 203 12.24 -10.73 2.08
C VAL A 203 12.31 -11.93 1.12
N LYS A 204 12.91 -13.04 1.55
CA LYS A 204 13.00 -14.26 0.73
C LYS A 204 11.60 -14.80 0.38
N ARG A 205 10.67 -14.83 1.35
CA ARG A 205 9.27 -15.27 1.11
C ARG A 205 8.53 -14.37 0.12
N ALA A 206 8.79 -13.06 0.12
CA ALA A 206 8.15 -12.11 -0.80
C ALA A 206 8.74 -12.14 -2.22
N THR A 207 10.01 -12.52 -2.38
CA THR A 207 10.73 -12.44 -3.67
C THR A 207 10.12 -13.33 -4.74
N ALA A 208 9.86 -14.60 -4.46
CA ALA A 208 9.35 -15.54 -5.47
C ALA A 208 7.91 -15.20 -5.93
N PRO A 209 6.95 -14.85 -5.05
CA PRO A 209 5.64 -14.36 -5.48
C PRO A 209 5.73 -13.07 -6.30
N LEU A 210 6.59 -12.12 -5.92
CA LEU A 210 6.80 -10.89 -6.67
C LEU A 210 7.34 -11.17 -8.09
N GLN A 211 8.27 -12.11 -8.22
CA GLN A 211 8.79 -12.51 -9.53
C GLN A 211 7.69 -13.13 -10.40
N ARG A 212 6.81 -13.96 -9.83
CA ARG A 212 5.65 -14.50 -10.57
C ARG A 212 4.73 -13.41 -11.12
N VAL A 213 4.52 -12.31 -10.37
CA VAL A 213 3.76 -11.15 -10.89
C VAL A 213 4.52 -10.47 -12.03
N ALA A 214 5.83 -10.33 -11.91
CA ALA A 214 6.66 -9.72 -12.94
C ALA A 214 6.60 -10.50 -14.26
N ASP A 215 6.52 -11.84 -14.19
CA ASP A 215 6.49 -12.74 -15.35
C ASP A 215 5.07 -13.07 -15.82
N ALA A 216 4.03 -12.62 -15.10
CA ALA A 216 2.65 -12.90 -15.44
C ALA A 216 2.25 -12.32 -16.81
N GLU A 217 1.47 -13.09 -17.56
CA GLU A 217 0.93 -12.65 -18.84
C GLU A 217 -0.11 -11.54 -18.64
N PRO A 218 0.06 -10.37 -19.29
CA PRO A 218 -0.91 -9.27 -19.22
C PRO A 218 -2.26 -9.66 -19.84
N PHE A 219 -3.35 -9.34 -19.14
CA PHE A 219 -4.72 -9.57 -19.66
C PHE A 219 -5.29 -8.41 -20.47
N TRP A 220 -4.63 -7.27 -20.46
CA TRP A 220 -5.03 -6.01 -21.10
C TRP A 220 -4.40 -5.80 -22.48
N ARG A 221 -3.89 -6.83 -23.11
CA ARG A 221 -3.38 -6.85 -24.48
C ARG A 221 -4.37 -7.53 -25.42
#